data_ef669bbfe63f629618e7cb1afde20642
#
_entry.id   ef669bbfe63f629618e7cb1afde20642
#
_cell.length_a   1.000
_cell.length_b   1.000
_cell.length_c   1.000
_cell.angle_alpha   90.00
_cell.angle_beta   90.00
_cell.angle_gamma   90.00
#
_symmetry.space_group_name_H-M   'P 1'
#
loop_
_entity.id
_entity.type
_entity.pdbx_description
1 polymer ?
#
loop_
_entity_poly.entity_id
_entity_poly.type
_entity_poly.pdbx_seq_one_letter_code
_entity_poly.pdbx_strand_id
1 'polypeptide(L)'
;NKIDYGIKYTHEDIRDRIQEYEVIDSAGFSIRPPIGDLGNNEPYDPFTSPIVPYTSIRATNGVQIDRISGFIQWSKRANLGNSDLWINAGVRAHHWTIRGKGLNSNSQTVFSPRVQASLKPDWEADMLFRVSGGFYHQPPLYRELRDSLGIVNPEVKAQQSIHVVLGNDYSFDLWGRPFSLNTELYYKSLTDVNPYTLENVRIRYRARNNAVAYAYGADLRLAGEFVPGTESWVSIGYLKTKENIDDRGYIFRPTDQRLKLSVLFQDYIKVIPDLKLYLNLTYNTGLPGGSPSYADPYNYQTRLPDYKRADVGFSYILINNEKLKKSGFLKAFKELTIGLEIFNIFDVQNSITNTFVRDVYTKVQYAIPNYLTPRVFNVRTTMKF
;
A
#
# COMPACT_ATOMS: atom_id res chain seq x y z
N ASN A 1 2.87 33.86 -11.86
CA ASN A 1 3.64 33.53 -10.67
C ASN A 1 2.69 33.31 -9.48
N LYS A 2 2.90 32.26 -8.73
CA LYS A 2 2.16 31.96 -7.50
C LYS A 2 3.15 31.44 -6.46
N ILE A 3 2.99 31.88 -5.22
CA ILE A 3 3.74 31.35 -4.08
C ILE A 3 2.73 30.76 -3.11
N ASP A 4 2.95 29.51 -2.74
CA ASP A 4 2.17 28.81 -1.73
C ASP A 4 3.12 28.46 -0.56
N TYR A 5 2.64 28.64 0.65
CA TYR A 5 3.39 28.28 1.85
C TYR A 5 2.45 27.77 2.93
N GLY A 6 2.99 27.04 3.87
CA GLY A 6 2.20 26.51 4.98
C GLY A 6 3.10 25.99 6.11
N ILE A 7 2.54 25.99 7.29
CA ILE A 7 3.16 25.42 8.49
C ILE A 7 2.15 24.50 9.20
N LYS A 8 2.63 23.41 9.76
CA LYS A 8 1.82 22.47 10.55
C LYS A 8 2.61 22.08 11.80
N TYR A 9 1.95 22.11 12.95
CA TYR A 9 2.42 21.52 14.19
C TYR A 9 1.55 20.31 14.54
N THR A 10 2.16 19.25 15.06
CA THR A 10 1.48 18.06 15.54
C THR A 10 2.14 17.60 16.83
N HIS A 11 1.35 17.37 17.86
CA HIS A 11 1.77 16.76 19.11
C HIS A 11 1.11 15.39 19.24
N GLU A 12 1.89 14.35 19.54
CA GLU A 12 1.44 12.98 19.72
C GLU A 12 1.86 12.51 21.11
N ASP A 13 0.92 12.08 21.95
CA ASP A 13 1.17 11.39 23.25
C ASP A 13 0.73 9.93 23.08
N ILE A 14 1.69 9.02 23.06
CA ILE A 14 1.50 7.63 22.73
C ILE A 14 1.79 6.76 23.94
N ARG A 15 0.80 5.96 24.32
CA ARG A 15 0.91 4.93 25.36
C ARG A 15 0.71 3.57 24.71
N ASP A 16 1.76 2.77 24.68
CA ASP A 16 1.77 1.48 24.02
C ASP A 16 2.14 0.38 25.00
N ARG A 17 1.41 -0.72 24.91
CA ARG A 17 1.69 -1.92 25.67
C ARG A 17 1.69 -3.13 24.76
N ILE A 18 2.81 -3.84 24.73
CA ILE A 18 2.97 -5.08 23.99
C ILE A 18 3.01 -6.22 24.98
N GLN A 19 2.25 -7.27 24.66
CA GLN A 19 2.34 -8.57 25.27
C GLN A 19 2.21 -9.61 24.16
N GLU A 20 3.32 -10.24 23.80
CA GLU A 20 3.35 -11.27 22.79
C GLU A 20 4.01 -12.52 23.35
N TYR A 21 3.40 -13.65 23.05
CA TYR A 21 3.89 -14.96 23.43
C TYR A 21 3.92 -15.84 22.20
N GLU A 22 5.02 -16.54 22.03
CA GLU A 22 5.14 -17.61 21.05
C GLU A 22 5.43 -18.91 21.79
N VAL A 23 4.60 -19.90 21.51
CA VAL A 23 4.76 -21.24 22.05
C VAL A 23 5.11 -22.16 20.89
N ILE A 24 6.21 -22.88 21.02
CA ILE A 24 6.56 -23.93 20.08
C ILE A 24 5.94 -25.21 20.60
N ASP A 25 4.98 -25.75 19.86
CA ASP A 25 4.33 -27.02 20.17
C ASP A 25 5.02 -28.17 19.44
N SER A 26 5.22 -29.29 20.16
CA SER A 26 5.79 -30.50 19.62
C SER A 26 4.81 -31.66 19.82
N ALA A 27 3.98 -31.92 18.80
CA ALA A 27 2.98 -32.99 18.82
C ALA A 27 2.04 -32.92 20.05
N GLY A 28 1.55 -31.70 20.33
CA GLY A 28 0.75 -31.46 21.55
C GLY A 28 1.55 -31.15 22.81
N PHE A 29 2.87 -31.06 22.70
CA PHE A 29 3.74 -30.72 23.83
C PHE A 29 4.54 -29.46 23.54
N SER A 30 4.56 -28.52 24.47
CA SER A 30 5.40 -27.33 24.36
C SER A 30 6.88 -27.69 24.45
N ILE A 31 7.67 -27.16 23.49
CA ILE A 31 9.11 -27.26 23.57
C ILE A 31 9.62 -26.13 24.47
N ARG A 32 10.24 -26.50 25.55
CA ARG A 32 10.87 -25.55 26.45
C ARG A 32 12.13 -24.97 25.82
N PRO A 33 12.35 -23.64 25.90
CA PRO A 33 13.63 -23.06 25.53
C PRO A 33 14.77 -23.56 26.45
N PRO A 34 16.04 -23.39 26.05
CA PRO A 34 17.18 -23.78 26.85
C PRO A 34 17.09 -23.27 28.30
N ILE A 35 17.43 -24.11 29.24
CA ILE A 35 17.22 -23.90 30.69
C ILE A 35 17.87 -22.61 31.20
N GLY A 36 19.00 -22.18 30.60
CA GLY A 36 19.72 -20.97 31.01
C GLY A 36 18.91 -19.67 30.94
N ASP A 37 17.92 -19.62 30.07
CA ASP A 37 17.14 -18.40 29.83
C ASP A 37 15.94 -18.23 30.76
N LEU A 38 15.54 -19.29 31.47
CA LEU A 38 14.36 -19.28 32.32
C LEU A 38 14.67 -19.38 33.82
N GLY A 39 15.92 -19.56 34.21
CA GLY A 39 16.34 -19.61 35.62
C GLY A 39 15.82 -20.82 36.41
N ASN A 40 15.31 -21.84 35.76
CA ASN A 40 14.78 -23.03 36.37
C ASN A 40 15.54 -24.28 35.88
N ASN A 41 16.24 -24.95 36.77
CA ASN A 41 17.06 -26.13 36.48
C ASN A 41 16.29 -27.45 36.62
N GLU A 42 15.00 -27.41 36.92
CA GLU A 42 14.18 -28.61 37.06
C GLU A 42 14.00 -29.31 35.69
N PRO A 43 14.01 -30.65 35.65
CA PRO A 43 13.67 -31.38 34.44
C PRO A 43 12.27 -31.03 33.96
N TYR A 44 12.13 -30.70 32.66
CA TYR A 44 10.84 -30.42 32.08
C TYR A 44 10.10 -31.74 31.75
N ASP A 45 8.94 -31.93 32.37
CA ASP A 45 8.02 -32.99 32.00
C ASP A 45 6.94 -32.40 31.04
N PRO A 46 6.91 -32.84 29.78
CA PRO A 46 5.94 -32.31 28.81
C PRO A 46 4.49 -32.67 29.13
N PHE A 47 4.25 -33.67 29.98
CA PHE A 47 2.89 -34.12 30.33
C PHE A 47 2.29 -33.39 31.53
N THR A 48 3.09 -32.95 32.46
CA THR A 48 2.62 -32.36 33.71
C THR A 48 3.07 -30.92 33.94
N SER A 49 4.12 -30.48 33.24
CA SER A 49 4.62 -29.12 33.37
C SER A 49 3.73 -28.13 32.61
N PRO A 50 3.56 -26.89 33.10
CA PRO A 50 2.80 -25.88 32.42
C PRO A 50 3.44 -25.49 31.08
N ILE A 51 2.63 -25.08 30.11
CA ILE A 51 3.10 -24.54 28.83
C ILE A 51 3.96 -23.31 29.07
N VAL A 52 5.21 -23.36 28.63
CA VAL A 52 6.15 -22.23 28.75
C VAL A 52 6.31 -21.57 27.38
N PRO A 53 6.09 -20.26 27.25
CA PRO A 53 6.31 -19.60 25.98
C PRO A 53 7.79 -19.65 25.58
N TYR A 54 8.03 -20.00 24.31
CA TYR A 54 9.36 -19.95 23.70
C TYR A 54 9.89 -18.51 23.65
N THR A 55 9.00 -17.57 23.34
CA THR A 55 9.28 -16.15 23.35
C THR A 55 8.21 -15.43 24.16
N SER A 56 8.64 -14.54 25.04
CA SER A 56 7.76 -13.67 25.81
C SER A 56 8.25 -12.22 25.67
N ILE A 57 7.52 -11.41 24.93
CA ILE A 57 7.81 -9.98 24.77
C ILE A 57 6.82 -9.20 25.61
N ARG A 58 7.33 -8.41 26.55
CA ARG A 58 6.54 -7.49 27.37
C ARG A 58 7.20 -6.13 27.36
N ALA A 59 6.52 -5.16 26.79
CA ALA A 59 6.99 -3.78 26.78
C ALA A 59 5.85 -2.81 27.07
N THR A 60 6.16 -1.76 27.80
CA THR A 60 5.24 -0.63 28.04
C THR A 60 6.00 0.64 27.74
N ASN A 61 5.52 1.40 26.77
CA ASN A 61 6.17 2.57 26.26
C ASN A 61 5.26 3.80 26.44
N GLY A 62 5.83 4.91 26.91
CA GLY A 62 5.21 6.23 26.90
C GLY A 62 6.10 7.16 26.10
N VAL A 63 5.63 7.62 24.94
CA VAL A 63 6.42 8.41 24.00
C VAL A 63 5.63 9.65 23.59
N GLN A 64 6.27 10.80 23.63
CA GLN A 64 5.77 12.06 23.12
C GLN A 64 6.56 12.46 21.88
N ILE A 65 5.88 12.86 20.83
CA ILE A 65 6.47 13.29 19.58
C ILE A 65 5.91 14.65 19.20
N ASP A 66 6.76 15.65 19.16
CA ASP A 66 6.44 16.97 18.65
C ASP A 66 6.97 17.09 17.23
N ARG A 67 6.11 17.47 16.28
CA ARG A 67 6.47 17.64 14.87
C ARG A 67 6.10 19.02 14.37
N ILE A 68 7.04 19.71 13.74
CA ILE A 68 6.80 20.93 12.99
C ILE A 68 7.17 20.66 11.53
N SER A 69 6.29 20.97 10.62
CA SER A 69 6.60 20.92 9.19
C SER A 69 6.18 22.24 8.53
N GLY A 70 7.01 22.72 7.64
CA GLY A 70 6.72 23.89 6.83
C GLY A 70 7.11 23.67 5.38
N PHE A 71 6.51 24.42 4.47
CA PHE A 71 6.90 24.42 3.08
C PHE A 71 6.72 25.80 2.46
N ILE A 72 7.52 26.06 1.45
CA ILE A 72 7.35 27.16 0.50
C ILE A 72 7.53 26.61 -0.90
N GLN A 73 6.65 27.02 -1.81
CA GLN A 73 6.60 26.55 -3.17
C GLN A 73 6.29 27.72 -4.09
N TRP A 74 7.03 27.82 -5.17
CA TRP A 74 6.85 28.80 -6.24
C TRP A 74 6.40 28.07 -7.50
N SER A 75 5.41 28.64 -8.18
CA SER A 75 4.89 28.15 -9.45
C SER A 75 4.86 29.28 -10.48
N LYS A 76 5.23 28.94 -11.71
CA LYS A 76 5.20 29.88 -12.83
C LYS A 76 4.64 29.18 -14.09
N ARG A 77 3.72 29.86 -14.77
CA ARG A 77 3.36 29.54 -16.15
C ARG A 77 4.11 30.49 -17.08
N ALA A 78 4.63 29.95 -18.15
CA ALA A 78 5.37 30.67 -19.18
C ALA A 78 5.10 30.01 -20.52
N ASN A 79 5.30 30.77 -21.62
CA ASN A 79 5.24 30.21 -22.95
C ASN A 79 6.68 29.98 -23.45
N LEU A 80 6.92 28.84 -24.02
CA LEU A 80 8.17 28.49 -24.70
C LEU A 80 7.86 28.40 -26.20
N GLY A 81 8.04 29.51 -26.90
CA GLY A 81 7.46 29.67 -28.22
C GLY A 81 5.93 29.63 -28.15
N ASN A 82 5.30 28.74 -28.90
CA ASN A 82 3.85 28.52 -28.88
C ASN A 82 3.41 27.47 -27.84
N SER A 83 4.37 26.84 -27.14
CA SER A 83 4.08 25.77 -26.18
C SER A 83 3.89 26.32 -24.76
N ASP A 84 2.96 25.73 -23.99
CA ASP A 84 2.70 26.11 -22.62
C ASP A 84 3.69 25.37 -21.69
N LEU A 85 4.43 26.14 -20.91
CA LEU A 85 5.35 25.62 -19.89
C LEU A 85 4.84 25.98 -18.49
N TRP A 86 4.75 25.00 -17.61
CA TRP A 86 4.51 25.20 -16.19
C TRP A 86 5.68 24.65 -15.39
N ILE A 87 6.19 25.45 -14.44
CA ILE A 87 7.28 25.07 -13.53
C ILE A 87 6.81 25.26 -12.12
N ASN A 88 7.13 24.29 -11.28
CA ASN A 88 6.92 24.34 -9.85
C ASN A 88 8.20 23.93 -9.14
N ALA A 89 8.68 24.74 -8.22
CA ALA A 89 9.84 24.44 -7.39
C ALA A 89 9.54 24.82 -5.94
N GLY A 90 9.97 24.00 -5.00
CA GLY A 90 9.72 24.26 -3.59
C GLY A 90 10.62 23.45 -2.67
N VAL A 91 10.56 23.80 -1.40
CA VAL A 91 11.24 23.09 -0.34
C VAL A 91 10.27 22.85 0.81
N ARG A 92 10.36 21.67 1.40
CA ARG A 92 9.67 21.32 2.64
C ARG A 92 10.71 21.01 3.71
N ALA A 93 10.50 21.53 4.91
CA ALA A 93 11.27 21.23 6.11
C ALA A 93 10.41 20.42 7.08
N HIS A 94 11.01 19.44 7.72
CA HIS A 94 10.43 18.73 8.86
C HIS A 94 11.41 18.80 10.02
N HIS A 95 10.88 19.17 11.18
CA HIS A 95 11.58 19.08 12.46
C HIS A 95 10.73 18.25 13.41
N TRP A 96 11.32 17.31 14.12
CA TRP A 96 10.62 16.53 15.13
C TRP A 96 11.52 16.26 16.33
N THR A 97 10.87 16.13 17.47
CA THR A 97 11.52 15.79 18.74
C THR A 97 10.78 14.60 19.36
N ILE A 98 11.53 13.58 19.73
CA ILE A 98 11.03 12.38 20.40
C ILE A 98 11.48 12.43 21.85
N ARG A 99 10.52 12.24 22.78
CA ARG A 99 10.75 12.20 24.22
C ARG A 99 9.99 11.03 24.83
N GLY A 100 10.48 10.50 25.93
CA GLY A 100 9.78 9.43 26.65
C GLY A 100 10.46 9.09 27.96
N LYS A 101 9.74 8.42 28.85
CA LYS A 101 10.31 7.98 30.13
C LYS A 101 11.41 6.95 29.85
N GLY A 102 12.62 7.24 30.34
CA GLY A 102 13.78 6.37 30.14
C GLY A 102 14.40 6.43 28.74
N LEU A 103 13.97 7.35 27.89
CA LEU A 103 14.55 7.60 26.57
C LEU A 103 15.39 8.87 26.59
N ASN A 104 16.51 8.85 25.86
CA ASN A 104 17.22 10.08 25.54
C ASN A 104 16.38 10.89 24.55
N SER A 105 16.18 12.18 24.82
CA SER A 105 15.48 13.05 23.87
C SER A 105 16.31 13.20 22.60
N ASN A 106 15.67 12.96 21.45
CA ASN A 106 16.30 13.14 20.15
C ASN A 106 15.50 14.11 19.27
N SER A 107 16.21 15.04 18.62
CA SER A 107 15.62 16.00 17.69
C SER A 107 16.34 15.93 16.35
N GLN A 108 15.58 15.92 15.26
CA GLN A 108 16.11 15.85 13.91
C GLN A 108 15.40 16.86 13.00
N THR A 109 16.13 17.33 11.99
CA THR A 109 15.61 18.26 10.98
C THR A 109 16.04 17.79 9.60
N VAL A 110 15.12 17.79 8.64
CA VAL A 110 15.38 17.42 7.24
C VAL A 110 14.74 18.40 6.28
N PHE A 111 15.36 18.56 5.10
CA PHE A 111 14.89 19.43 4.03
C PHE A 111 14.65 18.61 2.75
N SER A 112 13.53 18.86 2.10
CA SER A 112 13.07 18.12 0.91
C SER A 112 12.82 19.09 -0.24
N PRO A 113 13.86 19.51 -0.98
CA PRO A 113 13.69 20.30 -2.21
C PRO A 113 13.10 19.43 -3.32
N ARG A 114 12.21 20.03 -4.13
CA ARG A 114 11.50 19.36 -5.23
C ARG A 114 11.32 20.33 -6.39
N VAL A 115 11.33 19.77 -7.58
CA VAL A 115 11.03 20.50 -8.81
C VAL A 115 10.14 19.65 -9.70
N GLN A 116 9.24 20.31 -10.39
CA GLN A 116 8.37 19.73 -11.42
C GLN A 116 8.25 20.70 -12.56
N ALA A 117 8.30 20.18 -13.78
CA ALA A 117 7.97 20.93 -14.99
C ALA A 117 6.97 20.15 -15.83
N SER A 118 6.08 20.87 -16.49
CA SER A 118 5.13 20.31 -17.44
C SER A 118 5.15 21.16 -18.72
N LEU A 119 5.23 20.49 -19.84
CA LEU A 119 5.25 21.11 -21.17
C LEU A 119 4.08 20.58 -21.99
N LYS A 120 3.23 21.48 -22.45
CA LYS A 120 2.19 21.20 -23.44
C LYS A 120 2.63 21.82 -24.77
N PRO A 121 3.18 21.04 -25.73
CA PRO A 121 3.56 21.52 -27.03
C PRO A 121 2.33 21.98 -27.83
N ASP A 122 2.53 22.94 -28.74
CA ASP A 122 1.54 23.37 -29.71
C ASP A 122 1.56 22.41 -30.92
N TRP A 123 1.12 21.16 -30.69
CA TRP A 123 1.01 20.10 -31.68
C TRP A 123 -0.46 19.82 -31.98
N GLU A 124 -0.75 19.15 -33.09
CA GLU A 124 -2.10 18.64 -33.35
C GLU A 124 -2.51 17.61 -32.31
N ALA A 125 -1.53 16.83 -31.80
CA ALA A 125 -1.76 15.87 -30.76
C ALA A 125 -1.81 16.54 -29.36
N ASP A 126 -2.90 16.36 -28.64
CA ASP A 126 -3.08 16.92 -27.30
C ASP A 126 -2.26 16.11 -26.28
N MET A 127 -0.99 16.46 -26.14
CA MET A 127 -0.02 15.81 -25.27
C MET A 127 0.51 16.77 -24.21
N LEU A 128 0.62 16.28 -22.97
CA LEU A 128 1.27 16.96 -21.86
C LEU A 128 2.43 16.10 -21.35
N PHE A 129 3.64 16.63 -21.44
CA PHE A 129 4.84 15.98 -20.88
C PHE A 129 5.12 16.53 -19.50
N ARG A 130 5.48 15.63 -18.56
CA ARG A 130 5.79 15.97 -17.17
C ARG A 130 7.14 15.39 -16.79
N VAL A 131 7.94 16.18 -16.10
CA VAL A 131 9.16 15.73 -15.42
C VAL A 131 9.13 16.24 -14.00
N SER A 132 9.42 15.37 -13.04
CA SER A 132 9.57 15.78 -11.65
C SER A 132 10.70 15.06 -10.98
N GLY A 133 11.33 15.72 -10.01
CA GLY A 133 12.39 15.13 -9.21
C GLY A 133 12.59 15.88 -7.91
N GLY A 134 13.26 15.22 -6.97
CA GLY A 134 13.60 15.84 -5.70
C GLY A 134 13.89 14.85 -4.60
N PHE A 135 14.14 15.43 -3.44
CA PHE A 135 14.39 14.71 -2.21
C PHE A 135 13.11 14.61 -1.39
N TYR A 136 12.83 13.43 -0.90
CA TYR A 136 11.67 13.14 -0.08
C TYR A 136 12.13 12.49 1.22
N HIS A 137 11.81 13.12 2.34
CA HIS A 137 12.10 12.57 3.66
C HIS A 137 10.79 12.21 4.36
N GLN A 138 10.75 11.04 4.95
CA GLN A 138 9.66 10.57 5.79
C GLN A 138 10.16 10.42 7.22
N PRO A 139 9.81 11.38 8.13
CA PRO A 139 10.06 11.20 9.56
C PRO A 139 9.39 9.94 10.08
N PRO A 140 10.04 9.20 11.02
CA PRO A 140 9.53 7.92 11.47
C PRO A 140 8.18 8.08 12.18
N LEU A 141 7.25 7.17 11.92
CA LEU A 141 6.05 6.97 12.72
C LEU A 141 6.42 6.22 14.01
N TYR A 142 5.57 6.27 15.04
CA TYR A 142 5.84 5.56 16.30
C TYR A 142 6.16 4.07 16.08
N ARG A 143 5.41 3.38 15.22
CA ARG A 143 5.66 1.94 14.93
C ARG A 143 7.03 1.67 14.34
N GLU A 144 7.61 2.63 13.63
CA GLU A 144 8.94 2.54 13.01
C GLU A 144 10.07 2.78 14.02
N LEU A 145 9.75 3.42 15.15
CA LEU A 145 10.69 3.63 16.27
C LEU A 145 10.85 2.40 17.15
N ARG A 146 9.94 1.44 17.05
CA ARG A 146 9.87 0.29 17.94
C ARG A 146 10.35 -0.97 17.23
N ASP A 147 11.31 -1.64 17.82
CA ASP A 147 11.85 -2.91 17.33
C ASP A 147 10.94 -4.12 17.62
N SER A 148 11.38 -5.30 17.24
CA SER A 148 10.66 -6.56 17.43
C SER A 148 10.52 -6.96 18.91
N LEU A 149 11.37 -6.45 19.79
CA LEU A 149 11.32 -6.70 21.25
C LEU A 149 10.47 -5.65 21.99
N GLY A 150 9.91 -4.69 21.27
CA GLY A 150 9.12 -3.62 21.86
C GLY A 150 9.94 -2.45 22.39
N ILE A 151 11.25 -2.41 22.13
CA ILE A 151 12.14 -1.34 22.58
C ILE A 151 12.02 -0.18 21.61
N VAL A 152 11.84 1.03 22.15
CA VAL A 152 11.78 2.26 21.36
C VAL A 152 13.18 2.82 21.16
N ASN A 153 13.55 3.02 19.90
CA ASN A 153 14.78 3.68 19.49
C ASN A 153 14.48 5.10 18.98
N PRO A 154 14.76 6.16 19.76
CA PRO A 154 14.53 7.54 19.32
C PRO A 154 15.53 8.01 18.25
N GLU A 155 16.64 7.27 18.03
CA GLU A 155 17.69 7.62 17.06
C GLU A 155 17.30 7.27 15.61
N VAL A 156 16.16 6.61 15.38
CA VAL A 156 15.70 6.29 14.03
C VAL A 156 15.57 7.59 13.23
N LYS A 157 16.24 7.62 12.09
CA LYS A 157 16.25 8.76 11.17
C LYS A 157 15.03 8.77 10.25
N ALA A 158 14.76 9.92 9.65
CA ALA A 158 13.88 9.95 8.49
C ALA A 158 14.44 9.11 7.35
N GLN A 159 13.61 8.27 6.76
CA GLN A 159 13.95 7.59 5.52
C GLN A 159 14.01 8.62 4.40
N GLN A 160 15.06 8.58 3.58
CA GLN A 160 15.23 9.48 2.45
C GLN A 160 14.98 8.74 1.13
N SER A 161 14.34 9.41 0.19
CA SER A 161 14.18 8.92 -1.16
C SER A 161 14.43 10.03 -2.17
N ILE A 162 15.28 9.76 -3.16
CA ILE A 162 15.45 10.61 -4.35
C ILE A 162 14.55 10.04 -5.43
N HIS A 163 13.63 10.85 -5.94
CA HIS A 163 12.70 10.45 -6.99
C HIS A 163 13.01 11.19 -8.29
N VAL A 164 12.89 10.46 -9.41
CA VAL A 164 12.79 11.02 -10.76
C VAL A 164 11.59 10.35 -11.42
N VAL A 165 10.69 11.16 -11.97
CA VAL A 165 9.47 10.69 -12.65
C VAL A 165 9.34 11.42 -13.98
N LEU A 166 9.07 10.67 -15.04
CA LEU A 166 8.72 11.16 -16.36
C LEU A 166 7.30 10.73 -16.65
N GLY A 167 6.44 11.63 -17.08
CA GLY A 167 5.05 11.35 -17.38
C GLY A 167 4.64 11.94 -18.72
N ASN A 168 3.69 11.29 -19.35
CA ASN A 168 2.99 11.78 -20.53
C ASN A 168 1.49 11.54 -20.38
N ASP A 169 0.70 12.56 -20.63
CA ASP A 169 -0.75 12.49 -20.74
C ASP A 169 -1.11 12.80 -22.19
N TYR A 170 -1.74 11.86 -22.87
CA TYR A 170 -2.18 11.99 -24.25
C TYR A 170 -3.70 11.85 -24.33
N SER A 171 -4.38 12.93 -24.75
CA SER A 171 -5.81 12.96 -24.99
C SER A 171 -6.06 12.87 -26.50
N PHE A 172 -6.95 11.97 -26.92
CA PHE A 172 -7.23 11.71 -28.31
C PHE A 172 -8.65 11.20 -28.52
N ASP A 173 -9.14 11.35 -29.73
CA ASP A 173 -10.42 10.79 -30.15
C ASP A 173 -10.20 9.43 -30.82
N LEU A 174 -10.92 8.42 -30.36
CA LEU A 174 -10.98 7.11 -30.98
C LEU A 174 -12.46 6.75 -31.23
N TRP A 175 -12.81 6.41 -32.45
CA TRP A 175 -14.20 6.18 -32.89
C TRP A 175 -15.15 7.39 -32.64
N GLY A 176 -14.60 8.61 -32.69
CA GLY A 176 -15.36 9.84 -32.39
C GLY A 176 -15.71 10.01 -30.92
N ARG A 177 -14.94 9.43 -30.02
CA ARG A 177 -15.13 9.44 -28.55
C ARG A 177 -13.84 9.77 -27.83
N PRO A 178 -13.92 10.44 -26.66
CA PRO A 178 -12.74 10.86 -25.93
C PRO A 178 -12.02 9.68 -25.25
N PHE A 179 -10.71 9.62 -25.41
CA PHE A 179 -9.80 8.71 -24.75
C PHE A 179 -8.63 9.47 -24.14
N SER A 180 -8.05 8.91 -23.10
CA SER A 180 -6.81 9.40 -22.51
C SER A 180 -5.85 8.25 -22.23
N LEU A 181 -4.59 8.45 -22.60
CA LEU A 181 -3.49 7.55 -22.29
C LEU A 181 -2.53 8.25 -21.34
N ASN A 182 -2.42 7.75 -20.10
CA ASN A 182 -1.46 8.25 -19.13
C ASN A 182 -0.31 7.24 -19.03
N THR A 183 0.92 7.72 -19.14
CA THR A 183 2.13 6.91 -19.02
C THR A 183 3.08 7.56 -18.04
N GLU A 184 3.60 6.78 -17.10
CA GLU A 184 4.61 7.24 -16.16
C GLU A 184 5.78 6.25 -16.08
N LEU A 185 7.00 6.78 -16.07
CA LEU A 185 8.24 6.06 -15.78
C LEU A 185 8.85 6.65 -14.53
N TYR A 186 9.29 5.83 -13.60
CA TYR A 186 9.86 6.32 -12.36
C TYR A 186 11.06 5.51 -11.88
N TYR A 187 11.97 6.23 -11.24
CA TYR A 187 13.09 5.67 -10.49
C TYR A 187 13.17 6.33 -9.12
N LYS A 188 13.41 5.52 -8.08
CA LYS A 188 13.56 5.95 -6.70
C LYS A 188 14.78 5.28 -6.09
N SER A 189 15.71 6.07 -5.57
CA SER A 189 16.82 5.61 -4.75
C SER A 189 16.52 5.94 -3.29
N LEU A 190 16.61 4.96 -2.40
CA LEU A 190 16.26 5.11 -0.99
C LEU A 190 17.49 4.89 -0.11
N THR A 191 17.70 5.79 0.84
CA THR A 191 18.75 5.71 1.86
C THR A 191 18.15 5.86 3.25
N ASP A 192 18.90 5.51 4.27
CA ASP A 192 18.41 5.47 5.65
C ASP A 192 17.09 4.67 5.80
N VAL A 193 16.96 3.59 5.04
CA VAL A 193 15.76 2.76 5.09
C VAL A 193 15.72 2.00 6.40
N ASN A 194 14.55 2.06 7.08
CA ASN A 194 14.24 1.23 8.23
C ASN A 194 13.54 -0.05 7.74
N PRO A 195 14.27 -1.16 7.60
CA PRO A 195 13.68 -2.36 7.03
C PRO A 195 12.64 -2.97 7.97
N TYR A 196 11.67 -3.64 7.36
CA TYR A 196 10.66 -4.40 8.09
C TYR A 196 10.44 -5.76 7.45
N THR A 197 9.96 -6.70 8.25
CA THR A 197 9.53 -8.01 7.80
C THR A 197 8.02 -8.17 7.96
N LEU A 198 7.43 -8.99 7.09
CA LEU A 198 6.08 -9.50 7.26
C LEU A 198 6.19 -10.87 7.95
N GLU A 199 5.89 -10.90 9.23
CA GLU A 199 5.89 -12.12 10.02
C GLU A 199 4.44 -12.55 10.26
N ASN A 200 4.01 -13.59 9.57
CA ASN A 200 2.60 -13.97 9.48
C ASN A 200 1.79 -12.77 8.91
N VAL A 201 0.90 -12.19 9.71
CA VAL A 201 0.10 -11.01 9.32
C VAL A 201 0.62 -9.70 9.94
N ARG A 202 1.78 -9.73 10.57
CA ARG A 202 2.33 -8.59 11.31
C ARG A 202 3.49 -7.93 10.59
N ILE A 203 3.53 -6.60 10.63
CA ILE A 203 4.69 -5.81 10.21
C ILE A 203 5.59 -5.61 11.41
N ARG A 204 6.85 -6.06 11.30
CA ARG A 204 7.87 -5.86 12.32
C ARG A 204 9.01 -5.01 11.79
N TYR A 205 9.15 -3.84 12.35
CA TYR A 205 10.26 -2.95 12.06
C TYR A 205 11.49 -3.35 12.87
N ARG A 206 12.66 -3.09 12.31
CA ARG A 206 13.94 -3.28 13.01
C ARG A 206 14.35 -2.07 13.85
N ALA A 207 13.66 -0.93 13.69
CA ALA A 207 13.96 0.36 14.31
C ALA A 207 15.43 0.79 14.12
N ARG A 208 15.97 0.54 12.92
CA ARG A 208 17.32 0.89 12.52
C ARG A 208 17.32 1.33 11.06
N ASN A 209 18.16 2.33 10.74
CA ASN A 209 18.33 2.80 9.36
C ASN A 209 19.52 2.10 8.71
N ASN A 210 19.49 0.78 8.64
CA ASN A 210 20.61 -0.07 8.22
C ASN A 210 20.40 -0.67 6.83
N ALA A 211 19.53 -0.06 6.02
CA ALA A 211 19.32 -0.53 4.65
C ALA A 211 19.33 0.61 3.64
N VAL A 212 19.68 0.25 2.41
CA VAL A 212 19.46 1.03 1.20
C VAL A 212 18.51 0.27 0.29
N ALA A 213 17.74 0.98 -0.54
CA ALA A 213 16.80 0.35 -1.43
C ALA A 213 16.67 1.11 -2.75
N TYR A 214 16.06 0.48 -3.72
CA TYR A 214 15.62 1.14 -4.95
C TYR A 214 14.24 0.65 -5.38
N ALA A 215 13.56 1.48 -6.13
CA ALA A 215 12.34 1.11 -6.84
C ALA A 215 12.34 1.76 -8.21
N TYR A 216 11.96 1.00 -9.23
CA TYR A 216 11.69 1.55 -10.54
C TYR A 216 10.51 0.84 -11.19
N GLY A 217 9.87 1.52 -12.10
CA GLY A 217 8.73 0.97 -12.77
C GLY A 217 8.19 1.85 -13.88
N ALA A 218 7.12 1.33 -14.47
CA ALA A 218 6.34 1.98 -15.50
C ALA A 218 4.86 1.71 -15.23
N ASP A 219 4.04 2.75 -15.32
CA ASP A 219 2.59 2.67 -15.22
C ASP A 219 1.97 3.21 -16.50
N LEU A 220 0.96 2.51 -17.01
CA LEU A 220 0.19 2.87 -18.19
C LEU A 220 -1.29 2.73 -17.88
N ARG A 221 -2.08 3.74 -18.18
CA ARG A 221 -3.54 3.73 -18.07
C ARG A 221 -4.18 4.29 -19.33
N LEU A 222 -5.00 3.47 -19.96
CA LEU A 222 -5.89 3.86 -21.02
C LEU A 222 -7.32 3.97 -20.46
N ALA A 223 -7.92 5.15 -20.53
CA ALA A 223 -9.29 5.41 -20.09
C ALA A 223 -10.07 6.07 -21.21
N GLY A 224 -11.37 5.82 -21.30
CA GLY A 224 -12.22 6.46 -22.29
C GLY A 224 -13.58 5.82 -22.44
N GLU A 225 -14.34 6.33 -23.40
CA GLU A 225 -15.66 5.83 -23.75
C GLU A 225 -15.57 4.65 -24.72
N PHE A 226 -15.21 3.46 -24.25
CA PHE A 226 -15.27 2.23 -25.05
C PHE A 226 -16.71 1.92 -25.50
N VAL A 227 -17.67 2.25 -24.66
CA VAL A 227 -19.10 2.23 -24.95
C VAL A 227 -19.65 3.65 -24.72
N PRO A 228 -20.44 4.22 -25.66
CA PRO A 228 -20.98 5.56 -25.53
C PRO A 228 -21.68 5.80 -24.19
N GLY A 229 -21.34 6.89 -23.51
CA GLY A 229 -21.91 7.29 -22.22
C GLY A 229 -21.41 6.49 -21.02
N THR A 230 -20.38 5.63 -21.17
CA THR A 230 -19.76 4.92 -20.05
C THR A 230 -18.24 5.04 -20.11
N GLU A 231 -17.61 5.35 -19.00
CA GLU A 231 -16.16 5.35 -18.88
C GLU A 231 -15.65 3.95 -18.49
N SER A 232 -14.70 3.45 -19.26
CA SER A 232 -13.98 2.20 -18.98
C SER A 232 -12.49 2.46 -19.04
N TRP A 233 -11.71 1.63 -18.35
CA TRP A 233 -10.26 1.80 -18.33
C TRP A 233 -9.51 0.48 -18.17
N VAL A 234 -8.29 0.48 -18.67
CA VAL A 234 -7.27 -0.56 -18.48
C VAL A 234 -6.03 0.08 -17.88
N SER A 235 -5.48 -0.50 -16.84
CA SER A 235 -4.24 -0.06 -16.20
C SER A 235 -3.26 -1.22 -16.11
N ILE A 236 -2.01 -0.95 -16.51
CA ILE A 236 -0.90 -1.91 -16.43
C ILE A 236 0.24 -1.21 -15.69
N GLY A 237 0.72 -1.81 -14.63
CA GLY A 237 1.86 -1.33 -13.86
C GLY A 237 2.95 -2.38 -13.76
N TYR A 238 4.19 -1.96 -13.92
CA TYR A 238 5.37 -2.76 -13.62
C TYR A 238 6.19 -2.10 -12.53
N LEU A 239 6.51 -2.84 -11.46
CA LEU A 239 7.32 -2.37 -10.35
C LEU A 239 8.40 -3.39 -10.01
N LYS A 240 9.64 -2.93 -9.85
CA LYS A 240 10.70 -3.69 -9.21
C LYS A 240 11.26 -2.90 -8.04
N THR A 241 11.26 -3.49 -6.85
CA THR A 241 11.84 -2.88 -5.66
C THR A 241 12.63 -3.91 -4.86
N LYS A 242 13.84 -3.53 -4.48
CA LYS A 242 14.74 -4.35 -3.67
C LYS A 242 15.40 -3.50 -2.59
N GLU A 243 15.83 -4.16 -1.53
CA GLU A 243 16.59 -3.55 -0.45
C GLU A 243 17.83 -4.37 -0.08
N ASN A 244 18.86 -3.69 0.37
CA ASN A 244 20.10 -4.27 0.86
C ASN A 244 20.23 -3.91 2.33
N ILE A 245 20.10 -4.90 3.20
CA ILE A 245 20.13 -4.75 4.66
C ILE A 245 21.52 -5.18 5.14
N ASP A 246 22.18 -4.32 5.93
CA ASP A 246 23.52 -4.58 6.49
C ASP A 246 24.56 -4.93 5.42
N ASP A 247 24.40 -4.40 4.23
CA ASP A 247 25.28 -4.62 3.04
C ASP A 247 25.45 -6.09 2.61
N ARG A 248 24.44 -6.92 2.88
CA ARG A 248 24.44 -8.37 2.61
C ARG A 248 23.99 -8.73 1.19
N GLY A 249 23.71 -7.73 0.33
CA GLY A 249 23.16 -7.90 -1.01
C GLY A 249 21.65 -7.62 -1.10
N TYR A 250 21.15 -7.55 -2.32
CA TYR A 250 19.77 -7.11 -2.59
C TYR A 250 18.76 -8.26 -2.55
N ILE A 251 17.76 -8.14 -1.67
CA ILE A 251 16.58 -9.01 -1.57
C ILE A 251 15.32 -8.25 -2.00
N PHE A 252 14.21 -8.96 -2.22
CA PHE A 252 12.92 -8.34 -2.51
C PHE A 252 12.39 -7.61 -1.29
N ARG A 253 11.91 -6.37 -1.49
CA ARG A 253 11.13 -5.68 -0.45
C ARG A 253 9.75 -6.33 -0.33
N PRO A 254 9.12 -6.29 0.85
CA PRO A 254 7.79 -6.87 1.05
C PRO A 254 6.71 -6.35 0.10
N THR A 255 6.93 -5.20 -0.52
CA THR A 255 6.01 -4.56 -1.49
C THR A 255 6.37 -4.83 -2.96
N ASP A 256 7.35 -5.69 -3.25
CA ASP A 256 7.78 -5.99 -4.62
C ASP A 256 6.75 -6.83 -5.37
N GLN A 257 5.87 -6.16 -6.09
CA GLN A 257 4.85 -6.78 -6.94
C GLN A 257 5.09 -6.39 -8.39
N ARG A 258 5.55 -7.35 -9.21
CA ARG A 258 6.13 -7.09 -10.53
C ARG A 258 5.15 -6.57 -11.55
N LEU A 259 4.03 -7.20 -11.70
CA LEU A 259 3.02 -6.85 -12.68
C LEU A 259 1.68 -6.65 -11.97
N LYS A 260 1.00 -5.56 -12.32
CA LYS A 260 -0.37 -5.26 -11.91
C LYS A 260 -1.17 -4.95 -13.15
N LEU A 261 -2.26 -5.66 -13.34
CA LEU A 261 -3.23 -5.41 -14.39
C LEU A 261 -4.60 -5.21 -13.74
N SER A 262 -5.25 -4.11 -14.09
CA SER A 262 -6.62 -3.84 -13.66
C SER A 262 -7.43 -3.35 -14.84
N VAL A 263 -8.65 -3.85 -14.97
CA VAL A 263 -9.59 -3.47 -16.02
C VAL A 263 -10.93 -3.18 -15.38
N LEU A 264 -11.48 -2.01 -15.66
CA LEU A 264 -12.89 -1.73 -15.42
C LEU A 264 -13.57 -1.52 -16.78
N PHE A 265 -14.52 -2.37 -17.09
CA PHE A 265 -15.35 -2.25 -18.28
C PHE A 265 -16.80 -2.04 -17.85
N GLN A 266 -17.46 -1.08 -18.48
CA GLN A 266 -18.86 -0.75 -18.26
C GLN A 266 -19.59 -0.71 -19.60
N ASP A 267 -20.82 -1.26 -19.60
CA ASP A 267 -21.67 -1.28 -20.78
C ASP A 267 -23.15 -1.18 -20.38
N TYR A 268 -23.97 -0.75 -21.33
CA TYR A 268 -25.44 -0.85 -21.29
C TYR A 268 -25.87 -1.95 -22.25
N ILE A 269 -26.75 -2.83 -21.78
CA ILE A 269 -27.26 -3.89 -22.65
C ILE A 269 -28.25 -3.24 -23.64
N LYS A 270 -27.89 -3.19 -24.93
CA LYS A 270 -28.67 -2.51 -25.98
C LYS A 270 -30.14 -2.93 -26.04
N VAL A 271 -30.42 -4.20 -25.76
CA VAL A 271 -31.80 -4.74 -25.75
C VAL A 271 -32.57 -4.26 -24.49
N ILE A 272 -31.88 -3.95 -23.43
CA ILE A 272 -32.44 -3.46 -22.15
C ILE A 272 -31.65 -2.23 -21.74
N PRO A 273 -31.96 -1.01 -22.25
CA PRO A 273 -31.14 0.18 -22.01
C PRO A 273 -31.00 0.59 -20.54
N ASP A 274 -31.92 0.15 -19.69
CA ASP A 274 -31.90 0.43 -18.24
C ASP A 274 -31.02 -0.54 -17.46
N LEU A 275 -30.47 -1.59 -18.12
CA LEU A 275 -29.60 -2.58 -17.50
C LEU A 275 -28.14 -2.25 -17.84
N LYS A 276 -27.44 -1.81 -16.81
CA LYS A 276 -26.00 -1.54 -16.84
C LYS A 276 -25.23 -2.74 -16.33
N LEU A 277 -24.21 -3.14 -17.07
CA LEU A 277 -23.23 -4.16 -16.70
C LEU A 277 -21.92 -3.50 -16.33
N TYR A 278 -21.22 -4.01 -15.33
CA TYR A 278 -19.80 -3.75 -15.14
C TYR A 278 -19.02 -5.04 -14.90
N LEU A 279 -17.80 -5.03 -15.38
CA LEU A 279 -16.80 -6.06 -15.19
C LEU A 279 -15.54 -5.42 -14.61
N ASN A 280 -15.06 -5.95 -13.49
CA ASN A 280 -13.79 -5.55 -12.90
C ASN A 280 -12.86 -6.76 -12.90
N LEU A 281 -11.71 -6.66 -13.56
CA LEU A 281 -10.67 -7.68 -13.59
C LEU A 281 -9.42 -7.15 -12.89
N THR A 282 -8.85 -7.98 -12.02
CA THR A 282 -7.59 -7.69 -11.36
C THR A 282 -6.67 -8.90 -11.45
N TYR A 283 -5.47 -8.68 -11.95
CA TYR A 283 -4.38 -9.63 -11.94
C TYR A 283 -3.12 -8.97 -11.41
N ASN A 284 -2.53 -9.54 -10.37
CA ASN A 284 -1.26 -9.06 -9.83
C ASN A 284 -0.34 -10.26 -9.59
N THR A 285 0.93 -10.12 -9.95
CA THR A 285 1.93 -11.14 -9.59
C THR A 285 2.08 -11.25 -8.08
N GLY A 286 2.45 -12.42 -7.60
CA GLY A 286 2.58 -12.71 -6.18
C GLY A 286 3.55 -11.77 -5.45
N LEU A 287 3.14 -11.30 -4.29
CA LEU A 287 4.00 -10.57 -3.35
C LEU A 287 5.03 -11.53 -2.73
N PRO A 288 6.16 -11.03 -2.19
CA PRO A 288 7.00 -11.81 -1.30
C PRO A 288 6.20 -12.41 -0.14
N GLY A 289 6.42 -13.69 0.15
CA GLY A 289 5.58 -14.46 1.06
C GLY A 289 5.77 -14.17 2.55
N GLY A 290 6.69 -13.25 2.90
CA GLY A 290 7.07 -12.99 4.28
C GLY A 290 7.98 -14.07 4.85
N SER A 291 8.19 -14.04 6.16
CA SER A 291 9.06 -14.97 6.89
C SER A 291 8.43 -15.42 8.21
N PRO A 292 8.89 -16.55 8.79
CA PRO A 292 8.59 -16.88 10.18
C PRO A 292 9.06 -15.78 11.14
N SER A 293 8.48 -15.75 12.32
CA SER A 293 8.90 -14.81 13.37
C SER A 293 10.39 -14.94 13.67
N TYR A 294 11.08 -13.80 13.77
CA TYR A 294 12.52 -13.68 14.04
C TYR A 294 13.45 -14.35 13.02
N ALA A 295 12.92 -14.86 11.91
CA ALA A 295 13.73 -15.45 10.86
C ALA A 295 14.49 -14.39 10.06
N ASP A 296 15.64 -14.80 9.51
CA ASP A 296 16.38 -13.95 8.59
C ASP A 296 15.63 -13.83 7.24
N PRO A 297 15.20 -12.64 6.81
CA PRO A 297 14.45 -12.47 5.57
C PRO A 297 15.23 -12.91 4.32
N TYR A 298 16.55 -12.97 4.38
CA TYR A 298 17.38 -13.46 3.27
C TYR A 298 17.14 -14.93 2.92
N ASN A 299 16.67 -15.71 3.89
CA ASN A 299 16.35 -17.13 3.69
C ASN A 299 14.92 -17.38 3.19
N TYR A 300 14.08 -16.32 3.16
CA TYR A 300 12.65 -16.43 2.83
C TYR A 300 12.29 -15.50 1.67
N GLN A 301 12.83 -15.77 0.49
CA GLN A 301 12.63 -14.98 -0.72
C GLN A 301 11.60 -15.61 -1.69
N THR A 302 10.74 -16.48 -1.20
CA THR A 302 9.63 -17.07 -1.97
C THR A 302 8.51 -16.06 -2.19
N ARG A 303 7.69 -16.30 -3.21
CA ARG A 303 6.53 -15.47 -3.52
C ARG A 303 5.23 -16.23 -3.27
N LEU A 304 4.21 -15.49 -2.94
CA LEU A 304 2.82 -15.98 -2.94
C LEU A 304 2.37 -16.30 -4.37
N PRO A 305 1.34 -17.14 -4.55
CA PRO A 305 0.64 -17.26 -5.82
C PRO A 305 0.13 -15.91 -6.33
N ASP A 306 -0.03 -15.82 -7.66
CA ASP A 306 -0.56 -14.62 -8.28
C ASP A 306 -2.01 -14.36 -7.84
N TYR A 307 -2.31 -13.10 -7.56
CA TYR A 307 -3.65 -12.63 -7.24
C TYR A 307 -4.48 -12.50 -8.51
N LYS A 308 -5.64 -13.14 -8.56
CA LYS A 308 -6.56 -13.13 -9.70
C LYS A 308 -7.98 -12.94 -9.19
N ARG A 309 -8.66 -11.92 -9.69
CA ARG A 309 -10.04 -11.66 -9.30
C ARG A 309 -10.83 -11.09 -10.46
N ALA A 310 -12.04 -11.60 -10.63
CA ALA A 310 -13.03 -11.03 -11.52
C ALA A 310 -14.32 -10.77 -10.74
N ASP A 311 -14.83 -9.55 -10.85
CA ASP A 311 -16.10 -9.14 -10.26
C ASP A 311 -17.04 -8.73 -11.40
N VAL A 312 -18.30 -9.16 -11.31
CA VAL A 312 -19.35 -8.81 -12.28
C VAL A 312 -20.50 -8.18 -11.52
N GLY A 313 -21.04 -7.11 -12.06
CA GLY A 313 -22.22 -6.48 -11.51
C GLY A 313 -23.22 -6.06 -12.56
N PHE A 314 -24.49 -6.18 -12.19
CA PHE A 314 -25.63 -5.76 -12.98
C PHE A 314 -26.39 -4.71 -12.18
N SER A 315 -26.85 -3.64 -12.82
CA SER A 315 -27.63 -2.59 -12.17
C SER A 315 -28.79 -2.22 -13.08
N TYR A 316 -30.01 -2.42 -12.61
CA TYR A 316 -31.22 -2.13 -13.36
C TYR A 316 -31.96 -0.92 -12.76
N ILE A 317 -32.25 0.05 -13.63
CA ILE A 317 -32.98 1.25 -13.24
C ILE A 317 -34.48 0.97 -13.34
N LEU A 318 -35.12 0.79 -12.19
CA LEU A 318 -36.56 0.57 -12.09
C LEU A 318 -37.37 1.84 -12.28
N ILE A 319 -36.86 2.95 -11.74
CA ILE A 319 -37.50 4.27 -11.77
C ILE A 319 -36.44 5.30 -12.09
N ASN A 320 -36.70 6.15 -13.07
CA ASN A 320 -36.01 7.41 -13.29
C ASN A 320 -37.05 8.53 -13.58
N ASN A 321 -36.60 9.79 -13.56
CA ASN A 321 -37.50 10.94 -13.73
C ASN A 321 -38.23 10.98 -15.08
N GLU A 322 -37.77 10.24 -16.08
CA GLU A 322 -38.24 10.34 -17.47
C GLU A 322 -39.19 9.23 -17.90
N LYS A 323 -39.15 8.05 -17.25
CA LYS A 323 -39.69 6.80 -17.85
C LYS A 323 -40.95 6.20 -17.20
N LEU A 324 -41.38 6.60 -16.02
CA LEU A 324 -42.52 5.95 -15.37
C LEU A 324 -43.60 6.93 -14.91
N LYS A 325 -44.85 6.70 -15.38
CA LYS A 325 -46.04 7.23 -14.72
C LYS A 325 -46.13 6.62 -13.31
N LYS A 326 -45.59 7.37 -12.35
CA LYS A 326 -45.52 6.96 -10.94
C LYS A 326 -46.92 6.78 -10.38
N SER A 327 -47.26 5.61 -9.86
CA SER A 327 -48.51 5.37 -9.14
C SER A 327 -48.24 4.89 -7.71
N GLY A 328 -49.09 5.24 -6.77
CA GLY A 328 -48.99 4.80 -5.39
C GLY A 328 -47.70 5.19 -4.67
N PHE A 329 -47.15 4.26 -3.89
CA PHE A 329 -45.91 4.42 -3.13
C PHE A 329 -44.68 4.82 -3.98
N LEU A 330 -44.65 4.40 -5.23
CA LEU A 330 -43.55 4.69 -6.16
C LEU A 330 -43.40 6.16 -6.52
N LYS A 331 -44.41 6.98 -6.26
CA LYS A 331 -44.35 8.45 -6.45
C LYS A 331 -43.32 9.14 -5.57
N ALA A 332 -43.00 8.53 -4.43
CA ALA A 332 -42.02 9.08 -3.48
C ALA A 332 -40.58 9.04 -3.99
N PHE A 333 -40.28 8.21 -4.98
CA PHE A 333 -38.93 8.04 -5.49
C PHE A 333 -38.68 8.85 -6.76
N LYS A 334 -37.57 9.55 -6.80
CA LYS A 334 -37.01 10.15 -8.03
C LYS A 334 -36.25 9.12 -8.84
N GLU A 335 -35.53 8.25 -8.15
CA GLU A 335 -34.75 7.17 -8.75
C GLU A 335 -34.80 5.92 -7.86
N LEU A 336 -35.01 4.78 -8.46
CA LEU A 336 -34.92 3.47 -7.82
C LEU A 336 -34.10 2.55 -8.71
N THR A 337 -32.98 2.07 -8.20
CA THR A 337 -32.09 1.15 -8.90
C THR A 337 -31.83 -0.08 -8.04
N ILE A 338 -31.91 -1.25 -8.64
CA ILE A 338 -31.52 -2.53 -8.01
C ILE A 338 -30.27 -3.04 -8.72
N GLY A 339 -29.27 -3.42 -7.94
CA GLY A 339 -28.02 -4.02 -8.42
C GLY A 339 -27.78 -5.39 -7.80
N LEU A 340 -27.22 -6.27 -8.60
CA LEU A 340 -26.66 -7.55 -8.18
C LEU A 340 -25.17 -7.55 -8.50
N GLU A 341 -24.34 -7.82 -7.52
CA GLU A 341 -22.89 -7.86 -7.66
C GLU A 341 -22.36 -9.23 -7.22
N ILE A 342 -21.50 -9.81 -8.02
CA ILE A 342 -20.83 -11.07 -7.72
C ILE A 342 -19.35 -10.79 -7.66
N PHE A 343 -18.79 -10.75 -6.47
CA PHE A 343 -17.37 -10.56 -6.25
C PHE A 343 -16.66 -11.92 -6.31
N ASN A 344 -15.47 -11.91 -6.94
CA ASN A 344 -14.64 -13.11 -7.13
C ASN A 344 -15.44 -14.25 -7.79
N ILE A 345 -15.99 -14.00 -8.97
CA ILE A 345 -16.92 -14.91 -9.66
C ILE A 345 -16.34 -16.32 -9.88
N PHE A 346 -15.02 -16.42 -10.06
CA PHE A 346 -14.32 -17.71 -10.27
C PHE A 346 -13.93 -18.40 -8.96
N ASP A 347 -14.25 -17.80 -7.81
CA ASP A 347 -13.93 -18.31 -6.46
C ASP A 347 -12.44 -18.64 -6.26
N VAL A 348 -11.57 -17.80 -6.83
CA VAL A 348 -10.12 -17.97 -6.71
C VAL A 348 -9.68 -17.73 -5.27
N GLN A 349 -8.94 -18.67 -4.72
CA GLN A 349 -8.36 -18.55 -3.39
C GLN A 349 -7.12 -17.66 -3.43
N ASN A 350 -7.33 -16.35 -3.28
CA ASN A 350 -6.27 -15.36 -3.26
C ASN A 350 -5.69 -15.22 -1.86
N SER A 351 -4.37 -15.10 -1.77
CA SER A 351 -3.66 -14.82 -0.51
C SER A 351 -2.72 -13.62 -0.66
N ILE A 352 -2.53 -12.90 0.43
CA ILE A 352 -1.61 -11.75 0.52
C ILE A 352 -0.56 -11.91 1.63
N THR A 353 -0.70 -12.94 2.45
CA THR A 353 0.23 -13.29 3.54
C THR A 353 0.24 -14.79 3.74
N ASN A 354 1.30 -15.30 4.39
CA ASN A 354 1.38 -16.65 4.91
C ASN A 354 1.35 -16.63 6.44
N THR A 355 0.84 -17.70 7.03
CA THR A 355 1.10 -18.10 8.41
C THR A 355 2.11 -19.23 8.37
N PHE A 356 3.19 -19.09 9.13
CA PHE A 356 4.23 -20.12 9.19
C PHE A 356 3.97 -21.06 10.37
N VAL A 357 3.94 -22.35 10.06
CA VAL A 357 3.77 -23.42 11.05
C VAL A 357 4.97 -24.34 10.98
N ARG A 358 5.53 -24.68 12.13
CA ARG A 358 6.66 -25.59 12.22
C ARG A 358 6.17 -27.00 12.48
N ASP A 359 6.61 -27.92 11.62
CA ASP A 359 6.44 -29.36 11.90
C ASP A 359 7.34 -29.75 13.07
N VAL A 360 6.77 -30.40 14.01
CA VAL A 360 7.41 -30.69 15.29
C VAL A 360 8.43 -31.78 15.18
N TYR A 361 8.19 -32.76 14.32
CA TYR A 361 9.08 -33.90 14.13
C TYR A 361 10.25 -33.57 13.21
N THR A 362 9.92 -33.05 12.03
CA THR A 362 10.91 -32.74 10.99
C THR A 362 11.61 -31.40 11.19
N LYS A 363 11.07 -30.53 12.06
CA LYS A 363 11.51 -29.14 12.28
C LYS A 363 11.40 -28.25 11.03
N VAL A 364 10.71 -28.71 9.99
CA VAL A 364 10.48 -27.96 8.76
C VAL A 364 9.43 -26.88 8.97
N GLN A 365 9.66 -25.71 8.41
CA GLN A 365 8.68 -24.61 8.40
C GLN A 365 7.81 -24.71 7.16
N TYR A 366 6.50 -24.76 7.36
CA TYR A 366 5.50 -24.72 6.29
C TYR A 366 4.84 -23.35 6.24
N ALA A 367 4.72 -22.80 5.04
CA ALA A 367 3.97 -21.57 4.79
C ALA A 367 2.52 -21.93 4.40
N ILE A 368 1.58 -21.54 5.24
CA ILE A 368 0.14 -21.75 5.02
C ILE A 368 -0.44 -20.41 4.53
N PRO A 369 -0.97 -20.34 3.29
CA PRO A 369 -1.56 -19.12 2.77
C PRO A 369 -2.79 -18.68 3.58
N ASN A 370 -2.85 -17.39 3.91
CA ASN A 370 -4.06 -16.78 4.46
C ASN A 370 -4.95 -16.31 3.31
N TYR A 371 -6.00 -17.06 3.07
CA TYR A 371 -6.91 -16.77 1.98
C TYR A 371 -7.83 -15.60 2.30
N LEU A 372 -8.03 -14.75 1.30
CA LEU A 372 -9.00 -13.66 1.33
C LEU A 372 -10.41 -14.19 1.08
N THR A 373 -11.36 -13.25 1.11
CA THR A 373 -12.79 -13.51 0.93
C THR A 373 -13.06 -14.33 -0.34
N PRO A 374 -13.81 -15.46 -0.25
CA PRO A 374 -14.25 -16.24 -1.39
C PRO A 374 -15.27 -15.47 -2.23
N ARG A 375 -16.01 -16.15 -3.10
CA ARG A 375 -17.11 -15.56 -3.86
C ARG A 375 -18.19 -15.02 -2.94
N VAL A 376 -18.61 -13.78 -3.21
CA VAL A 376 -19.66 -13.09 -2.45
C VAL A 376 -20.73 -12.57 -3.40
N PHE A 377 -21.97 -12.79 -3.04
CA PHE A 377 -23.13 -12.19 -3.70
C PHE A 377 -23.59 -10.98 -2.89
N ASN A 378 -23.75 -9.85 -3.55
CA ASN A 378 -24.20 -8.60 -2.94
C ASN A 378 -25.39 -8.05 -3.72
N VAL A 379 -26.45 -7.68 -3.00
CA VAL A 379 -27.60 -6.98 -3.57
C VAL A 379 -27.61 -5.56 -3.06
N ARG A 380 -27.66 -4.59 -3.98
CA ARG A 380 -27.68 -3.18 -3.67
C ARG A 380 -28.95 -2.52 -4.19
N THR A 381 -29.64 -1.79 -3.33
CA THR A 381 -30.76 -0.95 -3.72
C THR A 381 -30.40 0.51 -3.46
N THR A 382 -30.50 1.35 -4.50
CA THR A 382 -30.30 2.80 -4.38
C THR A 382 -31.62 3.49 -4.58
N MET A 383 -32.00 4.34 -3.62
CA MET A 383 -33.27 5.09 -3.60
C MET A 383 -32.94 6.57 -3.49
N LYS A 384 -33.50 7.39 -4.38
CA LYS A 384 -33.50 8.85 -4.26
C LYS A 384 -34.96 9.32 -4.16
N PHE A 385 -35.25 10.16 -3.19
CA PHE A 385 -36.55 10.73 -2.88
C PHE A 385 -36.70 12.14 -3.45
#